data_7c83ced8609f46b6975fd8c2ce134abe
#
_entry.id   7c83ced8609f46b6975fd8c2ce134abe
#
_cell.length_a   1.000
_cell.length_b   1.000
_cell.length_c   1.000
_cell.angle_alpha   90.00
_cell.angle_beta   90.00
_cell.angle_gamma   90.00
#
_symmetry.space_group_name_H-M   'P 1'
#
loop_
_entity.id
_entity.type
_entity.pdbx_description
1 polymer ?
#
loop_
_entity_poly.entity_id
_entity_poly.type
_entity_poly.pdbx_seq_one_letter_code
_entity_poly.pdbx_strand_id
1 'polypeptide(L)'
;MVSHKRMQCLPGPSASVHDVHSVRGARGARGARTLAGTASSVVAMGAAAAVCAPAPSQAATVASATAQVQALRAQAESTTQHYDEAIQDMARLQQKVDDIQAQASTIQQQVDQYYGSLGQLAETQYRGSGVSPTLQLMFAQQPEQYLRRAVSLQAVGRSATVELRTVLQQQQQLAQFRTQATADLQQQATVEQQAAAARGQIVAEYQQAQTLLGQLTTAQRWALDSSGVTPQQIATVPQVDGRAALAISFAESKLGLWYEWGGTGNPSYDCSGLVQAAWAAAGVQLPRVTWNQIGVGQPVSADLADLRPGDLIFYLGGAHVAMYVGNGLVIHAPTIGQRIQYGEWDMMPITAVRRILPTTQAVG
;
A
#
# COMPACT_ATOMS: atom_id res chain seq x y z
N MET A 1 25.53 -24.70 -29.55
CA MET A 1 26.48 -24.05 -28.62
C MET A 1 25.77 -22.84 -28.02
N VAL A 2 25.14 -23.03 -26.87
CA VAL A 2 24.47 -21.94 -26.13
C VAL A 2 25.08 -21.90 -24.74
N SER A 3 25.71 -20.77 -24.46
CA SER A 3 26.50 -20.52 -23.26
C SER A 3 25.59 -20.19 -22.07
N HIS A 4 25.57 -21.01 -21.04
CA HIS A 4 24.95 -20.74 -19.75
C HIS A 4 25.78 -19.72 -18.95
N LYS A 5 25.27 -18.50 -18.79
CA LYS A 5 25.78 -17.54 -17.81
C LYS A 5 25.12 -17.80 -16.46
N ARG A 6 25.89 -18.30 -15.51
CA ARG A 6 25.52 -18.43 -14.08
C ARG A 6 25.36 -17.01 -13.49
N MET A 7 24.20 -16.74 -12.93
CA MET A 7 23.99 -15.60 -12.06
C MET A 7 24.56 -15.89 -10.67
N GLN A 8 25.56 -15.14 -10.27
CA GLN A 8 26.16 -15.17 -8.92
C GLN A 8 25.25 -14.42 -7.94
N CYS A 9 24.89 -15.10 -6.86
CA CYS A 9 24.26 -14.50 -5.69
C CYS A 9 25.24 -13.54 -4.99
N LEU A 10 24.81 -12.32 -4.74
CA LEU A 10 25.49 -11.36 -3.88
C LEU A 10 25.08 -11.61 -2.42
N PRO A 11 26.01 -11.58 -1.46
CA PRO A 11 25.68 -11.72 -0.04
C PRO A 11 25.17 -10.40 0.53
N GLY A 12 24.13 -10.48 1.36
CA GLY A 12 23.57 -9.37 2.11
C GLY A 12 24.52 -8.88 3.21
N PRO A 13 24.39 -7.61 3.66
CA PRO A 13 25.25 -7.04 4.69
C PRO A 13 24.87 -7.56 6.08
N SER A 14 25.83 -8.19 6.74
CA SER A 14 25.81 -8.51 8.16
C SER A 14 25.98 -7.23 8.99
N ALA A 15 24.98 -6.86 9.77
CA ALA A 15 25.10 -5.81 10.77
C ALA A 15 25.78 -6.35 12.02
N SER A 16 26.99 -5.89 12.28
CA SER A 16 27.71 -6.11 13.53
C SER A 16 27.20 -5.13 14.60
N VAL A 17 26.81 -5.71 15.74
CA VAL A 17 26.50 -5.02 16.98
C VAL A 17 27.83 -4.47 17.54
N HIS A 18 27.94 -3.17 17.70
CA HIS A 18 28.98 -2.54 18.54
C HIS A 18 28.36 -1.95 19.79
N ASP A 19 28.80 -2.48 20.91
CA ASP A 19 28.72 -1.91 22.25
C ASP A 19 29.18 -0.45 22.27
N VAL A 20 28.43 0.44 22.92
CA VAL A 20 28.90 1.74 23.32
C VAL A 20 28.72 1.92 24.83
N HIS A 21 29.88 2.04 25.46
CA HIS A 21 30.11 2.31 26.86
C HIS A 21 29.41 3.57 27.40
N SER A 22 29.03 3.42 28.65
CA SER A 22 28.65 4.46 29.62
C SER A 22 29.62 5.64 29.70
N VAL A 23 29.07 6.86 29.69
CA VAL A 23 29.73 8.04 30.25
C VAL A 23 28.82 8.69 31.29
N ARG A 24 29.34 8.69 32.54
CA ARG A 24 28.84 9.45 33.69
C ARG A 24 29.31 10.90 33.61
N GLY A 25 28.49 11.80 34.15
CA GLY A 25 28.89 13.07 34.77
C GLY A 25 28.20 14.29 34.12
N ALA A 26 27.57 15.13 34.81
CA ALA A 26 27.58 15.87 36.01
C ALA A 26 26.65 17.10 35.92
N ARG A 27 25.81 17.25 36.91
CA ARG A 27 25.31 18.47 37.58
C ARG A 27 25.20 19.80 36.82
N GLY A 28 23.98 20.38 36.83
CA GLY A 28 23.73 21.80 36.69
C GLY A 28 22.26 22.12 36.98
N ALA A 29 22.01 22.67 38.16
CA ALA A 29 20.70 23.07 38.67
C ALA A 29 20.27 24.44 38.11
N ARG A 30 18.98 24.68 38.01
CA ARG A 30 18.16 25.85 38.41
C ARG A 30 17.07 26.19 37.41
N GLY A 31 15.83 26.33 37.93
CA GLY A 31 14.81 27.13 37.35
C GLY A 31 13.42 26.52 37.39
N ALA A 32 12.79 26.55 38.55
CA ALA A 32 11.38 26.24 38.75
C ALA A 32 10.46 27.24 38.08
N ARG A 33 9.39 26.78 37.46
CA ARG A 33 8.06 27.47 37.48
C ARG A 33 6.96 26.42 37.32
N THR A 34 6.30 26.19 38.43
CA THR A 34 5.06 25.47 38.66
C THR A 34 3.91 26.09 37.86
N LEU A 35 3.18 25.28 37.12
CA LEU A 35 1.76 25.50 36.89
C LEU A 35 1.01 24.25 37.27
N ALA A 36 0.22 24.40 38.32
CA ALA A 36 -0.66 23.39 38.89
C ALA A 36 -1.83 23.14 37.96
N GLY A 37 -2.00 21.90 37.49
CA GLY A 37 -3.19 21.38 36.89
C GLY A 37 -3.69 20.22 37.77
N THR A 38 -4.76 20.47 38.51
CA THR A 38 -5.43 19.55 39.42
C THR A 38 -6.10 18.42 38.61
N ALA A 39 -5.53 17.24 38.61
CA ALA A 39 -6.21 16.01 38.25
C ALA A 39 -6.76 15.35 39.53
N SER A 40 -8.07 15.46 39.73
CA SER A 40 -8.77 14.75 40.80
C SER A 40 -8.81 13.26 40.50
N SER A 41 -7.94 12.50 41.15
CA SER A 41 -8.02 11.04 41.20
C SER A 41 -9.07 10.65 42.25
N VAL A 42 -10.24 10.25 41.79
CA VAL A 42 -11.24 9.56 42.62
C VAL A 42 -10.76 8.12 42.80
N VAL A 43 -10.16 7.86 43.97
CA VAL A 43 -9.91 6.50 44.41
C VAL A 43 -11.23 5.98 45.00
N ALA A 44 -11.99 5.23 44.22
CA ALA A 44 -13.09 4.43 44.76
C ALA A 44 -12.53 3.19 45.41
N MET A 45 -12.45 3.20 46.74
CA MET A 45 -12.30 1.98 47.52
C MET A 45 -13.60 1.18 47.43
N GLY A 46 -13.68 0.25 46.48
CA GLY A 46 -14.69 -0.78 46.43
C GLY A 46 -14.33 -1.92 47.37
N ALA A 47 -15.10 -2.12 48.41
CA ALA A 47 -15.02 -3.30 49.25
C ALA A 47 -15.18 -4.56 48.39
N ALA A 48 -14.14 -5.39 48.36
CA ALA A 48 -14.19 -6.70 47.72
C ALA A 48 -15.06 -7.64 48.59
N ALA A 49 -16.35 -7.70 48.30
CA ALA A 49 -17.13 -8.86 48.67
C ALA A 49 -16.65 -10.01 47.78
N ALA A 50 -15.91 -10.94 48.35
CA ALA A 50 -15.57 -12.21 47.69
C ALA A 50 -16.86 -13.01 47.53
N VAL A 51 -17.60 -12.74 46.43
CA VAL A 51 -18.64 -13.63 45.95
C VAL A 51 -17.90 -14.85 45.40
N CYS A 52 -18.05 -15.99 46.10
CA CYS A 52 -17.65 -17.28 45.56
C CYS A 52 -18.51 -17.55 44.28
N ALA A 53 -18.03 -17.03 43.17
CA ALA A 53 -18.60 -17.41 41.86
C ALA A 53 -18.27 -18.90 41.65
N PRO A 54 -19.27 -19.73 41.29
CA PRO A 54 -19.01 -21.11 40.91
C PRO A 54 -17.90 -21.10 39.82
N ALA A 55 -16.93 -22.01 39.96
CA ALA A 55 -15.89 -22.14 38.93
C ALA A 55 -16.59 -22.34 37.58
N PRO A 56 -16.19 -21.56 36.53
CA PRO A 56 -16.81 -21.67 35.22
C PRO A 56 -16.69 -23.11 34.73
N SER A 57 -17.80 -23.68 34.29
CA SER A 57 -17.81 -25.03 33.71
C SER A 57 -16.81 -25.12 32.59
N GLN A 58 -16.14 -26.27 32.39
CA GLN A 58 -15.16 -26.44 31.31
C GLN A 58 -15.72 -26.02 29.92
N ALA A 59 -17.04 -26.21 29.71
CA ALA A 59 -17.70 -25.75 28.49
C ALA A 59 -17.72 -24.21 28.35
N ALA A 60 -17.89 -23.46 29.45
CA ALA A 60 -17.85 -21.99 29.43
C ALA A 60 -16.45 -21.45 29.18
N THR A 61 -15.40 -22.11 29.69
CA THR A 61 -14.01 -21.73 29.42
C THR A 61 -13.61 -22.00 27.97
N VAL A 62 -14.10 -23.10 27.38
CA VAL A 62 -13.87 -23.43 25.96
C VAL A 62 -14.57 -22.45 25.04
N ALA A 63 -15.85 -22.13 25.30
CA ALA A 63 -16.59 -21.16 24.51
C ALA A 63 -15.93 -19.78 24.53
N SER A 64 -15.39 -19.36 25.71
CA SER A 64 -14.68 -18.09 25.82
C SER A 64 -13.34 -18.09 25.08
N ALA A 65 -12.57 -19.19 25.14
CA ALA A 65 -11.32 -19.33 24.41
C ALA A 65 -11.55 -19.33 22.86
N THR A 66 -12.61 -20.03 22.42
CA THR A 66 -13.03 -20.02 21.01
C THR A 66 -13.37 -18.61 20.53
N ALA A 67 -14.20 -17.89 21.30
CA ALA A 67 -14.59 -16.51 20.97
C ALA A 67 -13.36 -15.57 20.94
N GLN A 68 -12.41 -15.74 21.85
CA GLN A 68 -11.16 -14.96 21.86
C GLN A 68 -10.28 -15.26 20.65
N VAL A 69 -10.12 -16.53 20.25
CA VAL A 69 -9.37 -16.90 19.05
C VAL A 69 -10.03 -16.30 17.79
N GLN A 70 -11.36 -16.36 17.69
CA GLN A 70 -12.06 -15.76 16.55
C GLN A 70 -11.92 -14.23 16.54
N ALA A 71 -11.99 -13.57 17.69
CA ALA A 71 -11.77 -12.13 17.79
C ALA A 71 -10.33 -11.73 17.38
N LEU A 72 -9.32 -12.46 17.83
CA LEU A 72 -7.92 -12.24 17.45
C LEU A 72 -7.69 -12.48 15.94
N ARG A 73 -8.33 -13.51 15.37
CA ARG A 73 -8.28 -13.74 13.91
C ARG A 73 -8.90 -12.58 13.14
N ALA A 74 -10.07 -12.10 13.55
CA ALA A 74 -10.73 -10.97 12.92
C ALA A 74 -9.90 -9.68 13.03
N GLN A 75 -9.26 -9.45 14.16
CA GLN A 75 -8.36 -8.32 14.37
C GLN A 75 -7.12 -8.44 13.49
N ALA A 76 -6.46 -9.59 13.45
CA ALA A 76 -5.32 -9.85 12.58
C ALA A 76 -5.67 -9.64 11.09
N GLU A 77 -6.85 -10.05 10.66
CA GLU A 77 -7.34 -9.85 9.30
C GLU A 77 -7.51 -8.36 8.98
N SER A 78 -8.13 -7.59 9.90
CA SER A 78 -8.26 -6.13 9.75
C SER A 78 -6.89 -5.45 9.68
N THR A 79 -5.96 -5.85 10.56
CA THR A 79 -4.59 -5.30 10.57
C THR A 79 -3.83 -5.67 9.29
N THR A 80 -4.09 -6.85 8.73
CA THR A 80 -3.54 -7.28 7.43
C THR A 80 -3.98 -6.34 6.31
N GLN A 81 -5.25 -5.94 6.27
CA GLN A 81 -5.72 -5.00 5.25
C GLN A 81 -5.03 -3.63 5.36
N HIS A 82 -4.81 -3.12 6.57
CA HIS A 82 -4.03 -1.89 6.78
C HIS A 82 -2.58 -2.02 6.31
N TYR A 83 -1.95 -3.15 6.58
CA TYR A 83 -0.60 -3.42 6.09
C TYR A 83 -0.55 -3.43 4.56
N ASP A 84 -1.46 -4.14 3.93
CA ASP A 84 -1.53 -4.26 2.46
C ASP A 84 -1.82 -2.91 1.79
N GLU A 85 -2.68 -2.08 2.38
CA GLU A 85 -2.93 -0.71 1.92
C GLU A 85 -1.65 0.13 2.01
N ALA A 86 -0.94 0.05 3.14
CA ALA A 86 0.32 0.76 3.33
C ALA A 86 1.37 0.36 2.29
N ILE A 87 1.49 -0.93 1.95
CA ILE A 87 2.41 -1.40 0.91
C ILE A 87 2.06 -0.84 -0.47
N GLN A 88 0.76 -0.76 -0.82
CA GLN A 88 0.33 -0.14 -2.07
C GLN A 88 0.61 1.36 -2.11
N ASP A 89 0.37 2.05 -1.00
CA ASP A 89 0.64 3.48 -0.88
C ASP A 89 2.12 3.78 -1.04
N MET A 90 2.99 2.96 -0.45
CA MET A 90 4.44 3.06 -0.65
C MET A 90 4.82 2.91 -2.12
N ALA A 91 4.28 1.93 -2.82
CA ALA A 91 4.55 1.72 -4.24
C ALA A 91 4.08 2.90 -5.10
N ARG A 92 2.88 3.46 -4.82
CA ARG A 92 2.35 4.66 -5.51
C ARG A 92 3.21 5.90 -5.25
N LEU A 93 3.64 6.11 -4.00
CA LEU A 93 4.51 7.24 -3.64
C LEU A 93 5.88 7.12 -4.30
N GLN A 94 6.45 5.92 -4.35
CA GLN A 94 7.72 5.67 -5.05
C GLN A 94 7.60 6.01 -6.53
N GLN A 95 6.57 5.51 -7.22
CA GLN A 95 6.33 5.82 -8.64
C GLN A 95 6.17 7.33 -8.86
N LYS A 96 5.44 8.02 -7.99
CA LYS A 96 5.27 9.48 -8.07
C LYS A 96 6.59 10.23 -7.90
N VAL A 97 7.46 9.79 -6.98
CA VAL A 97 8.80 10.37 -6.81
C VAL A 97 9.66 10.15 -8.05
N ASP A 98 9.63 8.95 -8.63
CA ASP A 98 10.36 8.63 -9.85
C ASP A 98 9.90 9.49 -11.03
N ASP A 99 8.59 9.69 -11.20
CA ASP A 99 8.01 10.56 -12.22
C ASP A 99 8.43 12.03 -12.05
N ILE A 100 8.42 12.53 -10.81
CA ILE A 100 8.90 13.90 -10.49
C ILE A 100 10.39 14.04 -10.82
N GLN A 101 11.21 13.04 -10.49
CA GLN A 101 12.64 13.07 -10.80
C GLN A 101 12.91 13.08 -12.31
N ALA A 102 12.17 12.28 -13.10
CA ALA A 102 12.26 12.27 -14.54
C ALA A 102 11.90 13.64 -15.14
N GLN A 103 10.79 14.24 -14.69
CA GLN A 103 10.38 15.59 -15.13
C GLN A 103 11.40 16.65 -14.74
N ALA A 104 11.91 16.61 -13.51
CA ALA A 104 12.94 17.54 -13.03
C ALA A 104 14.24 17.44 -13.84
N SER A 105 14.65 16.22 -14.19
CA SER A 105 15.82 15.99 -15.05
C SER A 105 15.63 16.61 -16.43
N THR A 106 14.46 16.44 -17.05
CA THR A 106 14.14 17.02 -18.35
C THR A 106 14.19 18.55 -18.31
N ILE A 107 13.60 19.17 -17.29
CA ILE A 107 13.61 20.63 -17.13
C ILE A 107 15.04 21.13 -16.87
N GLN A 108 15.82 20.41 -16.05
CA GLN A 108 17.21 20.79 -15.81
C GLN A 108 18.03 20.80 -17.09
N GLN A 109 17.89 19.80 -17.95
CA GLN A 109 18.55 19.77 -19.27
C GLN A 109 18.14 20.96 -20.14
N GLN A 110 16.86 21.34 -20.17
CA GLN A 110 16.39 22.52 -20.90
C GLN A 110 17.00 23.81 -20.35
N VAL A 111 17.05 23.95 -19.02
CA VAL A 111 17.67 25.09 -18.34
C VAL A 111 19.17 25.20 -18.72
N ASP A 112 19.89 24.08 -18.72
CA ASP A 112 21.29 24.04 -19.07
C ASP A 112 21.53 24.43 -20.54
N GLN A 113 20.66 24.01 -21.47
CA GLN A 113 20.69 24.42 -22.87
C GLN A 113 20.48 25.93 -23.02
N TYR A 114 19.50 26.52 -22.31
CA TYR A 114 19.26 27.97 -22.34
C TYR A 114 20.45 28.75 -21.77
N TYR A 115 21.05 28.30 -20.69
CA TYR A 115 22.27 28.95 -20.17
C TYR A 115 23.45 28.87 -21.17
N GLY A 116 23.56 27.77 -21.88
CA GLY A 116 24.54 27.61 -22.94
C GLY A 116 24.35 28.63 -24.07
N SER A 117 23.09 28.79 -24.55
CA SER A 117 22.77 29.76 -25.62
C SER A 117 22.94 31.20 -25.18
N LEU A 118 22.52 31.56 -23.97
CA LEU A 118 22.71 32.89 -23.40
C LEU A 118 24.19 33.21 -23.17
N GLY A 119 25.01 32.23 -22.76
CA GLY A 119 26.46 32.38 -22.61
C GLY A 119 27.15 32.71 -23.93
N GLN A 120 26.80 31.99 -25.01
CA GLN A 120 27.34 32.27 -26.37
C GLN A 120 26.93 33.66 -26.87
N LEU A 121 25.69 34.08 -26.60
CA LEU A 121 25.22 35.40 -26.96
C LEU A 121 25.99 36.51 -26.20
N ALA A 122 26.16 36.35 -24.89
CA ALA A 122 26.91 37.27 -24.04
C ALA A 122 28.39 37.39 -24.49
N GLU A 123 29.03 36.28 -24.82
CA GLU A 123 30.41 36.27 -25.35
C GLU A 123 30.52 37.04 -26.69
N THR A 124 29.57 36.82 -27.58
CA THR A 124 29.51 37.50 -28.86
C THR A 124 29.31 39.02 -28.72
N GLN A 125 28.45 39.43 -27.80
CA GLN A 125 28.22 40.84 -27.50
C GLN A 125 29.45 41.49 -26.84
N TYR A 126 30.09 40.79 -25.90
CA TYR A 126 31.31 41.31 -25.23
C TYR A 126 32.46 41.52 -26.21
N ARG A 127 32.70 40.57 -27.12
CA ARG A 127 33.74 40.70 -28.15
C ARG A 127 33.44 41.78 -29.19
N GLY A 128 32.14 42.11 -29.41
CA GLY A 128 31.72 43.12 -30.38
C GLY A 128 31.58 44.55 -29.84
N SER A 129 31.67 44.77 -28.52
CA SER A 129 31.32 46.04 -27.86
C SER A 129 32.43 47.06 -27.67
N GLY A 130 33.56 46.89 -28.36
CA GLY A 130 34.70 47.81 -28.22
C GLY A 130 34.46 49.27 -28.65
N VAL A 131 33.36 49.58 -29.35
CA VAL A 131 33.02 50.92 -29.83
C VAL A 131 31.52 51.16 -29.65
N SER A 132 31.15 52.39 -29.16
CA SER A 132 29.74 52.68 -28.95
C SER A 132 28.92 52.59 -30.28
N PRO A 133 27.64 52.12 -30.22
CA PRO A 133 26.79 51.99 -31.39
C PRO A 133 26.63 53.28 -32.19
N THR A 134 26.64 54.40 -31.49
CA THR A 134 26.53 55.75 -32.12
C THR A 134 27.80 56.05 -32.96
N LEU A 135 28.99 55.71 -32.46
CA LEU A 135 30.23 55.91 -33.19
C LEU A 135 30.34 54.93 -34.37
N GLN A 136 29.88 53.69 -34.19
CA GLN A 136 29.79 52.73 -35.30
C GLN A 136 28.90 53.19 -36.44
N LEU A 137 27.75 53.83 -36.11
CA LEU A 137 26.84 54.39 -37.12
C LEU A 137 27.51 55.62 -37.85
N MET A 138 28.17 56.50 -37.10
CA MET A 138 28.86 57.68 -37.67
C MET A 138 29.97 57.29 -38.65
N PHE A 139 30.67 56.17 -38.41
CA PHE A 139 31.77 55.71 -39.29
C PHE A 139 31.33 54.58 -40.25
N ALA A 140 30.05 54.25 -40.32
CA ALA A 140 29.57 53.21 -41.21
C ALA A 140 29.61 53.66 -42.69
N GLN A 141 30.33 52.94 -43.51
CA GLN A 141 30.39 53.22 -44.95
C GLN A 141 29.04 52.91 -45.64
N GLN A 142 28.18 52.11 -45.03
CA GLN A 142 26.85 51.73 -45.50
C GLN A 142 25.83 51.79 -44.35
N PRO A 143 25.18 52.94 -44.10
CA PRO A 143 24.27 53.15 -42.98
C PRO A 143 23.06 52.20 -42.99
N GLU A 144 22.56 51.81 -44.15
CA GLU A 144 21.43 50.89 -44.26
C GLU A 144 21.78 49.45 -43.78
N GLN A 145 22.98 48.98 -43.99
CA GLN A 145 23.41 47.67 -43.50
C GLN A 145 23.57 47.70 -41.97
N TYR A 146 24.06 48.81 -41.42
CA TYR A 146 24.16 49.02 -39.98
C TYR A 146 22.77 48.98 -39.32
N LEU A 147 21.76 49.70 -39.90
CA LEU A 147 20.41 49.71 -39.41
C LEU A 147 19.74 48.31 -39.49
N ARG A 148 19.92 47.56 -40.58
CA ARG A 148 19.49 46.17 -40.67
C ARG A 148 20.10 45.30 -39.56
N ARG A 149 21.38 45.46 -39.29
CA ARG A 149 22.11 44.76 -38.24
C ARG A 149 21.61 45.15 -36.86
N ALA A 150 21.31 46.44 -36.61
CA ALA A 150 20.76 46.94 -35.37
C ALA A 150 19.34 46.35 -35.09
N VAL A 151 18.51 46.25 -36.11
CA VAL A 151 17.17 45.60 -36.02
C VAL A 151 17.30 44.09 -35.65
N SER A 152 18.28 43.39 -36.28
CA SER A 152 18.50 42.00 -35.96
C SER A 152 19.01 41.80 -34.52
N LEU A 153 19.91 42.68 -34.05
CA LEU A 153 20.39 42.66 -32.65
C LEU A 153 19.24 42.94 -31.65
N GLN A 154 18.31 43.87 -32.00
CA GLN A 154 17.15 44.13 -31.18
C GLN A 154 16.17 42.93 -31.14
N ALA A 155 16.03 42.20 -32.25
CA ALA A 155 15.26 40.95 -32.30
C ALA A 155 15.88 39.87 -31.40
N VAL A 156 17.21 39.69 -31.45
CA VAL A 156 17.95 38.79 -30.59
C VAL A 156 17.80 39.16 -29.11
N GLY A 157 17.87 40.46 -28.77
CA GLY A 157 17.66 40.92 -27.38
C GLY A 157 16.24 40.63 -26.87
N ARG A 158 15.22 40.73 -27.74
CA ARG A 158 13.84 40.31 -27.39
C ARG A 158 13.72 38.80 -27.18
N SER A 159 14.34 38.01 -28.04
CA SER A 159 14.39 36.54 -27.90
C SER A 159 15.09 36.16 -26.59
N ALA A 160 16.25 36.74 -26.28
CA ALA A 160 16.96 36.48 -25.01
C ALA A 160 16.12 36.83 -23.76
N THR A 161 15.28 37.88 -23.83
CA THR A 161 14.37 38.23 -22.74
C THR A 161 13.28 37.18 -22.53
N VAL A 162 12.73 36.62 -23.61
CA VAL A 162 11.74 35.55 -23.57
C VAL A 162 12.38 34.28 -23.00
N GLU A 163 13.56 33.91 -23.49
CA GLU A 163 14.31 32.75 -22.99
C GLU A 163 14.62 32.87 -21.50
N LEU A 164 15.07 34.05 -21.03
CA LEU A 164 15.29 34.27 -19.61
C LEU A 164 14.02 34.08 -18.75
N ARG A 165 12.89 34.58 -19.22
CA ARG A 165 11.61 34.35 -18.53
C ARG A 165 11.26 32.87 -18.46
N THR A 166 11.47 32.13 -19.53
CA THR A 166 11.27 30.69 -19.59
C THR A 166 12.16 29.97 -18.58
N VAL A 167 13.45 30.33 -18.51
CA VAL A 167 14.38 29.77 -17.51
C VAL A 167 13.92 30.03 -16.09
N LEU A 168 13.49 31.27 -15.77
CA LEU A 168 12.99 31.59 -14.44
C LEU A 168 11.73 30.79 -14.08
N GLN A 169 10.80 30.60 -15.02
CA GLN A 169 9.63 29.76 -14.83
C GLN A 169 10.00 28.30 -14.58
N GLN A 170 10.93 27.77 -15.37
CA GLN A 170 11.43 26.39 -15.21
C GLN A 170 12.13 26.19 -13.87
N GLN A 171 12.93 27.17 -13.42
CA GLN A 171 13.55 27.12 -12.09
C GLN A 171 12.51 27.10 -10.95
N GLN A 172 11.44 27.90 -11.08
CA GLN A 172 10.33 27.86 -10.12
C GLN A 172 9.64 26.48 -10.11
N GLN A 173 9.42 25.91 -11.28
CA GLN A 173 8.84 24.56 -11.41
C GLN A 173 9.74 23.50 -10.78
N LEU A 174 11.07 23.55 -11.01
CA LEU A 174 12.01 22.67 -10.36
C LEU A 174 12.01 22.80 -8.83
N ALA A 175 11.87 24.02 -8.31
CA ALA A 175 11.74 24.22 -6.86
C ALA A 175 10.47 23.60 -6.30
N GLN A 176 9.34 23.72 -7.02
CA GLN A 176 8.07 23.06 -6.66
C GLN A 176 8.21 21.54 -6.67
N PHE A 177 8.81 20.96 -7.70
CA PHE A 177 9.06 19.51 -7.78
C PHE A 177 9.92 19.00 -6.62
N ARG A 178 10.98 19.72 -6.26
CA ARG A 178 11.82 19.37 -5.11
C ARG A 178 11.02 19.37 -3.80
N THR A 179 10.18 20.38 -3.61
CA THR A 179 9.30 20.46 -2.43
C THR A 179 8.31 19.31 -2.41
N GLN A 180 7.68 19.01 -3.55
CA GLN A 180 6.74 17.91 -3.68
C GLN A 180 7.41 16.55 -3.41
N ALA A 181 8.55 16.29 -4.03
CA ALA A 181 9.30 15.05 -3.83
C ALA A 181 9.71 14.86 -2.35
N THR A 182 10.12 15.95 -1.69
CA THR A 182 10.46 15.89 -0.26
C THR A 182 9.23 15.53 0.59
N ALA A 183 8.08 16.11 0.30
CA ALA A 183 6.83 15.81 1.01
C ALA A 183 6.40 14.34 0.78
N ASP A 184 6.48 13.86 -0.47
CA ASP A 184 6.12 12.49 -0.83
C ASP A 184 7.07 11.47 -0.15
N LEU A 185 8.38 11.76 -0.05
CA LEU A 185 9.34 10.93 0.69
C LEU A 185 9.07 10.91 2.21
N GLN A 186 8.68 12.05 2.79
CA GLN A 186 8.28 12.09 4.21
C GLN A 186 7.02 11.27 4.46
N GLN A 187 6.04 11.36 3.55
CA GLN A 187 4.84 10.55 3.61
C GLN A 187 5.18 9.06 3.48
N GLN A 188 6.05 8.68 2.55
CA GLN A 188 6.51 7.30 2.39
C GLN A 188 7.14 6.76 3.68
N ALA A 189 8.00 7.52 4.34
CA ALA A 189 8.59 7.11 5.61
C ALA A 189 7.54 6.91 6.72
N THR A 190 6.49 7.73 6.75
CA THR A 190 5.37 7.57 7.69
C THR A 190 4.59 6.29 7.41
N VAL A 191 4.27 6.02 6.15
CA VAL A 191 3.55 4.81 5.72
C VAL A 191 4.38 3.56 6.01
N GLU A 192 5.70 3.60 5.81
CA GLU A 192 6.62 2.51 6.16
C GLU A 192 6.58 2.18 7.65
N GLN A 193 6.58 3.21 8.51
CA GLN A 193 6.44 3.01 9.95
C GLN A 193 5.07 2.40 10.32
N GLN A 194 3.99 2.82 9.68
CA GLN A 194 2.66 2.25 9.88
C GLN A 194 2.61 0.78 9.44
N ALA A 195 3.20 0.44 8.30
CA ALA A 195 3.31 -0.94 7.82
C ALA A 195 4.11 -1.81 8.79
N ALA A 196 5.25 -1.31 9.31
CA ALA A 196 6.06 -2.02 10.28
C ALA A 196 5.31 -2.25 11.60
N ALA A 197 4.56 -1.26 12.08
CA ALA A 197 3.73 -1.38 13.29
C ALA A 197 2.60 -2.39 13.08
N ALA A 198 1.88 -2.33 11.96
CA ALA A 198 0.83 -3.28 11.61
C ALA A 198 1.39 -4.71 11.58
N ARG A 199 2.52 -4.93 10.93
CA ARG A 199 3.19 -6.23 10.90
C ARG A 199 3.52 -6.75 12.31
N GLY A 200 4.01 -5.88 13.20
CA GLY A 200 4.28 -6.24 14.59
C GLY A 200 3.03 -6.68 15.35
N GLN A 201 1.93 -5.95 15.15
CA GLN A 201 0.63 -6.28 15.76
C GLN A 201 0.12 -7.64 15.31
N ILE A 202 0.13 -7.92 14.03
CA ILE A 202 -0.34 -9.20 13.49
C ILE A 202 0.48 -10.37 14.06
N VAL A 203 1.82 -10.24 14.14
CA VAL A 203 2.66 -11.29 14.75
C VAL A 203 2.26 -11.53 16.21
N ALA A 204 2.02 -10.45 16.98
CA ALA A 204 1.59 -10.55 18.36
C ALA A 204 0.22 -11.22 18.52
N GLU A 205 -0.75 -10.82 17.71
CA GLU A 205 -2.11 -11.38 17.68
C GLU A 205 -2.10 -12.87 17.31
N TYR A 206 -1.28 -13.23 16.33
CA TYR A 206 -1.09 -14.64 15.94
C TYR A 206 -0.46 -15.47 17.08
N GLN A 207 0.57 -14.96 17.74
CA GLN A 207 1.18 -15.64 18.88
C GLN A 207 0.19 -15.83 20.04
N GLN A 208 -0.64 -14.83 20.32
CA GLN A 208 -1.70 -14.93 21.31
C GLN A 208 -2.74 -16.00 20.92
N ALA A 209 -3.18 -15.99 19.66
CA ALA A 209 -4.11 -16.99 19.15
C ALA A 209 -3.52 -18.41 19.26
N GLN A 210 -2.25 -18.59 18.90
CA GLN A 210 -1.57 -19.89 19.06
C GLN A 210 -1.48 -20.34 20.52
N THR A 211 -1.20 -19.41 21.43
CA THR A 211 -1.15 -19.72 22.87
C THR A 211 -2.52 -20.20 23.37
N LEU A 212 -3.61 -19.54 22.96
CA LEU A 212 -4.97 -19.93 23.31
C LEU A 212 -5.34 -21.29 22.68
N LEU A 213 -5.00 -21.51 21.42
CA LEU A 213 -5.20 -22.80 20.74
C LEU A 213 -4.40 -23.92 21.43
N GLY A 214 -3.22 -23.62 22.00
CA GLY A 214 -2.43 -24.56 22.79
C GLY A 214 -3.15 -25.07 24.04
N GLN A 215 -4.08 -24.28 24.58
CA GLN A 215 -4.88 -24.65 25.75
C GLN A 215 -6.10 -25.55 25.41
N LEU A 216 -6.46 -25.65 24.13
CA LEU A 216 -7.58 -26.46 23.66
C LEU A 216 -7.16 -27.91 23.41
N THR A 217 -8.07 -28.84 23.62
CA THR A 217 -7.87 -30.25 23.23
C THR A 217 -7.81 -30.40 21.70
N THR A 218 -7.26 -31.50 21.23
CA THR A 218 -7.19 -31.78 19.78
C THR A 218 -8.56 -31.77 19.11
N ALA A 219 -9.61 -32.31 19.76
CA ALA A 219 -10.97 -32.31 19.24
C ALA A 219 -11.55 -30.89 19.12
N GLN A 220 -11.26 -30.02 20.11
CA GLN A 220 -11.71 -28.62 20.12
C GLN A 220 -10.97 -27.78 19.06
N ARG A 221 -9.67 -27.99 18.88
CA ARG A 221 -8.92 -27.38 17.76
C ARG A 221 -9.46 -27.80 16.41
N TRP A 222 -9.73 -29.09 16.25
CA TRP A 222 -10.28 -29.61 15.00
C TRP A 222 -11.66 -29.01 14.70
N ALA A 223 -12.53 -28.82 15.70
CA ALA A 223 -13.82 -28.18 15.56
C ALA A 223 -13.71 -26.68 15.16
N LEU A 224 -12.64 -25.99 15.56
CA LEU A 224 -12.35 -24.61 15.17
C LEU A 224 -11.73 -24.48 13.77
N ASP A 225 -10.92 -25.46 13.37
CA ASP A 225 -10.19 -25.44 12.11
C ASP A 225 -10.96 -26.15 10.97
N SER A 226 -11.92 -27.01 11.32
CA SER A 226 -12.80 -27.62 10.31
C SER A 226 -13.74 -26.56 9.75
N SER A 227 -13.75 -26.41 8.44
CA SER A 227 -14.65 -25.53 7.71
C SER A 227 -16.14 -25.97 7.81
N GLY A 228 -16.42 -27.08 8.50
CA GLY A 228 -17.73 -27.70 8.50
C GLY A 228 -18.11 -28.40 7.19
N VAL A 229 -17.36 -28.14 6.12
CA VAL A 229 -17.66 -28.60 4.76
C VAL A 229 -17.28 -30.06 4.56
N THR A 230 -18.22 -30.85 4.08
CA THR A 230 -18.01 -32.28 3.80
C THR A 230 -17.60 -32.52 2.34
N PRO A 231 -16.89 -33.62 2.04
CA PRO A 231 -16.59 -33.99 0.66
C PRO A 231 -17.83 -34.13 -0.24
N GLN A 232 -18.98 -34.51 0.34
CA GLN A 232 -20.23 -34.61 -0.39
C GLN A 232 -20.76 -33.24 -0.83
N GLN A 233 -20.66 -32.21 0.04
CA GLN A 233 -21.03 -30.85 -0.33
C GLN A 233 -20.12 -30.31 -1.43
N ILE A 234 -18.82 -30.56 -1.37
CA ILE A 234 -17.87 -30.15 -2.42
C ILE A 234 -18.22 -30.82 -3.75
N ALA A 235 -18.55 -32.12 -3.75
CA ALA A 235 -18.92 -32.85 -4.95
C ALA A 235 -20.18 -32.31 -5.66
N THR A 236 -21.01 -31.52 -4.95
CA THR A 236 -22.24 -30.92 -5.49
C THR A 236 -22.07 -29.48 -5.95
N VAL A 237 -20.86 -28.90 -5.90
CA VAL A 237 -20.60 -27.55 -6.42
C VAL A 237 -21.00 -27.48 -7.89
N PRO A 238 -21.87 -26.52 -8.28
CA PRO A 238 -22.36 -26.47 -9.64
C PRO A 238 -21.27 -26.06 -10.61
N GLN A 239 -21.26 -26.70 -11.77
CA GLN A 239 -20.47 -26.20 -12.88
C GLN A 239 -21.11 -24.94 -13.42
N VAL A 240 -20.31 -23.89 -13.57
CA VAL A 240 -20.77 -22.58 -14.08
C VAL A 240 -19.99 -22.21 -15.34
N ASP A 241 -20.55 -21.33 -16.14
CA ASP A 241 -19.93 -20.86 -17.37
C ASP A 241 -19.42 -19.43 -17.24
N GLY A 242 -18.62 -19.01 -18.21
CA GLY A 242 -18.15 -17.65 -18.32
C GLY A 242 -17.01 -17.28 -17.38
N ARG A 243 -16.89 -15.99 -17.04
CA ARG A 243 -15.78 -15.47 -16.24
C ARG A 243 -15.79 -15.98 -14.80
N ALA A 244 -16.96 -16.15 -14.21
CA ALA A 244 -17.08 -16.73 -12.86
C ALA A 244 -16.48 -18.13 -12.81
N ALA A 245 -16.72 -18.96 -13.83
CA ALA A 245 -16.12 -20.29 -13.93
C ALA A 245 -14.59 -20.23 -13.95
N LEU A 246 -14.01 -19.31 -14.72
CA LEU A 246 -12.55 -19.13 -14.78
C LEU A 246 -11.98 -18.68 -13.43
N ALA A 247 -12.64 -17.73 -12.76
CA ALA A 247 -12.23 -17.26 -11.44
C ALA A 247 -12.31 -18.38 -10.40
N ILE A 248 -13.40 -19.14 -10.36
CA ILE A 248 -13.58 -20.26 -9.43
C ILE A 248 -12.54 -21.34 -9.70
N SER A 249 -12.38 -21.77 -10.95
CA SER A 249 -11.37 -22.78 -11.33
C SER A 249 -9.96 -22.38 -10.94
N PHE A 250 -9.62 -21.07 -11.09
CA PHE A 250 -8.35 -20.54 -10.61
C PHE A 250 -8.24 -20.71 -9.09
N ALA A 251 -9.23 -20.27 -8.32
CA ALA A 251 -9.22 -20.37 -6.86
C ALA A 251 -9.14 -21.83 -6.39
N GLU A 252 -9.91 -22.73 -7.02
CA GLU A 252 -9.84 -24.17 -6.76
C GLU A 252 -8.46 -24.75 -7.02
N SER A 253 -7.76 -24.29 -8.04
CA SER A 253 -6.36 -24.70 -8.31
C SER A 253 -5.37 -24.31 -7.21
N LYS A 254 -5.78 -23.42 -6.28
CA LYS A 254 -4.96 -22.96 -5.15
C LYS A 254 -5.34 -23.63 -3.83
N LEU A 255 -6.34 -24.48 -3.80
CA LEU A 255 -6.70 -25.25 -2.61
C LEU A 255 -5.50 -25.96 -2.00
N GLY A 256 -5.38 -25.90 -0.68
CA GLY A 256 -4.27 -26.51 0.05
C GLY A 256 -2.98 -25.69 0.10
N LEU A 257 -2.85 -24.60 -0.64
CA LEU A 257 -1.75 -23.66 -0.44
C LEU A 257 -1.91 -22.93 0.90
N TRP A 258 -0.78 -22.59 1.53
CA TRP A 258 -0.81 -21.85 2.79
C TRP A 258 -1.26 -20.42 2.58
N TYR A 259 -2.02 -19.91 3.56
CA TYR A 259 -2.24 -18.48 3.69
C TYR A 259 -0.91 -17.77 3.95
N GLU A 260 -0.68 -16.66 3.27
CA GLU A 260 0.43 -15.76 3.56
C GLU A 260 -0.06 -14.31 3.45
N TRP A 261 0.30 -13.54 4.42
CA TRP A 261 0.08 -12.12 4.54
C TRP A 261 0.61 -11.35 3.33
N GLY A 262 -0.18 -10.44 2.74
CA GLY A 262 0.21 -9.71 1.55
C GLY A 262 0.37 -10.59 0.31
N GLY A 263 0.04 -11.88 0.40
CA GLY A 263 0.18 -12.84 -0.68
C GLY A 263 -0.79 -12.57 -1.84
N THR A 264 -0.26 -12.44 -3.06
CA THR A 264 -1.04 -12.18 -4.29
C THR A 264 -0.76 -13.17 -5.40
N GLY A 265 0.08 -14.15 -5.14
CA GLY A 265 0.54 -15.09 -6.15
C GLY A 265 1.32 -16.26 -5.58
N ASN A 266 1.87 -17.11 -6.49
CA ASN A 266 2.65 -18.27 -6.10
C ASN A 266 3.88 -17.86 -5.26
N PRO A 267 4.12 -18.42 -4.05
CA PRO A 267 3.53 -19.70 -3.61
C PRO A 267 2.24 -19.57 -2.78
N SER A 268 1.74 -18.38 -2.46
CA SER A 268 0.72 -18.20 -1.42
C SER A 268 -0.14 -16.96 -1.65
N TYR A 269 -1.27 -16.90 -0.95
CA TYR A 269 -2.28 -15.84 -1.06
C TYR A 269 -2.83 -15.49 0.32
N ASP A 270 -3.23 -14.23 0.50
CA ASP A 270 -4.21 -13.83 1.52
C ASP A 270 -5.64 -13.82 0.93
N CYS A 271 -6.64 -13.42 1.74
CA CYS A 271 -8.04 -13.47 1.33
C CYS A 271 -8.33 -12.60 0.10
N SER A 272 -7.92 -11.33 0.14
CA SER A 272 -8.13 -10.36 -0.95
C SER A 272 -7.23 -10.63 -2.16
N GLY A 273 -6.00 -11.11 -1.95
CA GLY A 273 -5.08 -11.51 -3.01
C GLY A 273 -5.56 -12.73 -3.78
N LEU A 274 -6.19 -13.71 -3.10
CA LEU A 274 -6.79 -14.86 -3.76
C LEU A 274 -7.90 -14.44 -4.73
N VAL A 275 -8.87 -13.64 -4.26
CA VAL A 275 -9.99 -13.22 -5.11
C VAL A 275 -9.54 -12.25 -6.20
N GLN A 276 -8.55 -11.39 -5.92
CA GLN A 276 -7.92 -10.52 -6.92
C GLN A 276 -7.30 -11.35 -8.06
N ALA A 277 -6.45 -12.33 -7.71
CA ALA A 277 -5.78 -13.18 -8.69
C ALA A 277 -6.77 -14.05 -9.46
N ALA A 278 -7.81 -14.57 -8.81
CA ALA A 278 -8.86 -15.37 -9.42
C ALA A 278 -9.63 -14.57 -10.49
N TRP A 279 -10.06 -13.37 -10.17
CA TRP A 279 -10.75 -12.51 -11.12
C TRP A 279 -9.82 -11.95 -12.19
N ALA A 280 -8.54 -11.70 -11.87
CA ALA A 280 -7.54 -11.33 -12.87
C ALA A 280 -7.36 -12.43 -13.92
N ALA A 281 -7.33 -13.71 -13.52
CA ALA A 281 -7.32 -14.85 -14.43
C ALA A 281 -8.57 -14.92 -15.33
N ALA A 282 -9.70 -14.39 -14.85
CA ALA A 282 -10.93 -14.22 -15.63
C ALA A 282 -10.99 -12.91 -16.44
N GLY A 283 -9.91 -12.12 -16.45
CA GLY A 283 -9.79 -10.85 -17.19
C GLY A 283 -10.49 -9.67 -16.52
N VAL A 284 -10.69 -9.70 -15.19
CA VAL A 284 -11.25 -8.60 -14.41
C VAL A 284 -10.24 -8.19 -13.34
N GLN A 285 -9.84 -6.92 -13.34
CA GLN A 285 -8.93 -6.37 -12.34
C GLN A 285 -9.72 -5.91 -11.11
N LEU A 286 -9.38 -6.46 -9.95
CA LEU A 286 -9.91 -6.03 -8.66
C LEU A 286 -8.85 -5.24 -7.90
N PRO A 287 -9.26 -4.29 -7.04
CA PRO A 287 -8.36 -3.65 -6.08
C PRO A 287 -7.66 -4.68 -5.18
N ARG A 288 -6.54 -4.29 -4.57
CA ARG A 288 -5.75 -5.21 -3.73
C ARG A 288 -6.43 -5.52 -2.41
N VAL A 289 -6.96 -4.52 -1.71
CA VAL A 289 -7.51 -4.66 -0.36
C VAL A 289 -9.01 -4.84 -0.35
N THR A 290 -9.51 -5.58 0.62
CA THR A 290 -10.95 -5.88 0.78
C THR A 290 -11.80 -4.62 0.85
N TRP A 291 -11.34 -3.56 1.53
CA TRP A 291 -12.08 -2.30 1.67
C TRP A 291 -12.30 -1.57 0.35
N ASN A 292 -11.42 -1.75 -0.62
CA ASN A 292 -11.61 -1.24 -1.96
C ASN A 292 -12.42 -2.24 -2.81
N GLN A 293 -12.21 -3.56 -2.63
CA GLN A 293 -12.97 -4.60 -3.32
C GLN A 293 -14.46 -4.54 -2.99
N ILE A 294 -14.84 -4.23 -1.74
CA ILE A 294 -16.25 -4.12 -1.31
C ILE A 294 -17.02 -3.01 -2.05
N GLY A 295 -16.31 -2.05 -2.65
CA GLY A 295 -16.87 -0.99 -3.50
C GLY A 295 -17.09 -1.41 -4.96
N VAL A 296 -16.59 -2.57 -5.39
CA VAL A 296 -16.59 -3.00 -6.80
C VAL A 296 -17.80 -3.89 -7.12
N GLY A 297 -18.36 -3.74 -8.32
CA GLY A 297 -19.47 -4.56 -8.79
C GLY A 297 -20.84 -4.12 -8.26
N GLN A 298 -21.84 -4.96 -8.46
CA GLN A 298 -23.21 -4.70 -8.02
C GLN A 298 -23.46 -5.24 -6.61
N PRO A 299 -24.15 -4.48 -5.72
CA PRO A 299 -24.60 -5.02 -4.44
C PRO A 299 -25.63 -6.13 -4.66
N VAL A 300 -25.52 -7.19 -3.87
CA VAL A 300 -26.42 -8.34 -3.85
C VAL A 300 -26.93 -8.51 -2.42
N SER A 301 -28.17 -8.99 -2.25
CA SER A 301 -28.69 -9.39 -0.94
C SER A 301 -27.83 -10.50 -0.34
N ALA A 302 -27.63 -10.43 0.98
CA ALA A 302 -26.98 -11.50 1.74
C ALA A 302 -27.98 -12.64 2.05
N ASP A 303 -28.72 -13.07 1.06
CA ASP A 303 -29.63 -14.23 1.13
C ASP A 303 -29.09 -15.32 0.20
N LEU A 304 -29.04 -16.55 0.69
CA LEU A 304 -28.50 -17.68 -0.08
C LEU A 304 -29.21 -17.86 -1.43
N ALA A 305 -30.51 -17.53 -1.51
CA ALA A 305 -31.30 -17.62 -2.75
C ALA A 305 -30.86 -16.64 -3.84
N ASP A 306 -30.24 -15.51 -3.46
CA ASP A 306 -29.78 -14.46 -4.36
C ASP A 306 -28.32 -14.64 -4.78
N LEU A 307 -27.55 -15.47 -4.07
CA LEU A 307 -26.14 -15.70 -4.33
C LEU A 307 -25.93 -16.50 -5.62
N ARG A 308 -24.92 -16.09 -6.39
CA ARG A 308 -24.49 -16.79 -7.60
C ARG A 308 -22.99 -17.07 -7.54
N PRO A 309 -22.54 -18.21 -8.09
CA PRO A 309 -21.12 -18.50 -8.19
C PRO A 309 -20.32 -17.34 -8.80
N GLY A 310 -19.21 -16.98 -8.14
CA GLY A 310 -18.39 -15.81 -8.43
C GLY A 310 -18.71 -14.58 -7.60
N ASP A 311 -19.84 -14.52 -6.88
CA ASP A 311 -20.11 -13.42 -5.96
C ASP A 311 -19.04 -13.37 -4.85
N LEU A 312 -18.64 -12.16 -4.49
CA LEU A 312 -17.72 -11.92 -3.37
C LEU A 312 -18.50 -11.61 -2.11
N ILE A 313 -18.28 -12.39 -1.07
CA ILE A 313 -18.91 -12.21 0.24
C ILE A 313 -17.86 -11.60 1.16
N PHE A 314 -18.20 -10.44 1.72
CA PHE A 314 -17.34 -9.69 2.66
C PHE A 314 -17.86 -9.88 4.08
N TYR A 315 -16.97 -10.14 5.01
CA TYR A 315 -17.24 -10.44 6.40
C TYR A 315 -16.54 -9.46 7.34
N LEU A 316 -16.96 -9.44 8.62
CA LEU A 316 -16.27 -8.77 9.72
C LEU A 316 -16.00 -7.28 9.44
N GLY A 317 -17.01 -6.55 8.98
CA GLY A 317 -16.85 -5.13 8.64
C GLY A 317 -16.07 -4.87 7.34
N GLY A 318 -15.86 -5.91 6.52
CA GLY A 318 -15.06 -5.86 5.30
C GLY A 318 -13.60 -6.27 5.50
N ALA A 319 -13.23 -6.79 6.67
CA ALA A 319 -11.87 -7.25 6.93
C ALA A 319 -11.52 -8.56 6.20
N HIS A 320 -12.51 -9.39 5.86
CA HIS A 320 -12.31 -10.66 5.17
C HIS A 320 -13.18 -10.76 3.92
N VAL A 321 -12.72 -11.53 2.93
CA VAL A 321 -13.48 -11.82 1.70
C VAL A 321 -13.34 -13.27 1.30
N ALA A 322 -14.44 -13.82 0.77
CA ALA A 322 -14.47 -15.14 0.14
C ALA A 322 -15.23 -15.09 -1.18
N MET A 323 -14.98 -16.04 -2.06
CA MET A 323 -15.71 -16.19 -3.32
C MET A 323 -16.74 -17.30 -3.22
N TYR A 324 -18.01 -16.98 -3.46
CA TYR A 324 -19.09 -17.96 -3.49
C TYR A 324 -18.95 -18.89 -4.69
N VAL A 325 -19.07 -20.20 -4.47
CA VAL A 325 -18.94 -21.22 -5.52
C VAL A 325 -20.22 -21.97 -5.82
N GLY A 326 -21.27 -21.76 -5.03
CA GLY A 326 -22.55 -22.44 -5.15
C GLY A 326 -22.83 -23.37 -3.98
N ASN A 327 -24.06 -23.83 -3.85
CA ASN A 327 -24.53 -24.78 -2.83
C ASN A 327 -24.19 -24.38 -1.38
N GLY A 328 -24.21 -23.08 -1.08
CA GLY A 328 -23.88 -22.59 0.25
C GLY A 328 -22.38 -22.65 0.59
N LEU A 329 -21.50 -22.80 -0.41
CA LEU A 329 -20.06 -22.89 -0.21
C LEU A 329 -19.33 -21.69 -0.77
N VAL A 330 -18.22 -21.36 -0.11
CA VAL A 330 -17.23 -20.36 -0.56
C VAL A 330 -15.85 -20.98 -0.63
N ILE A 331 -14.96 -20.38 -1.42
CA ILE A 331 -13.50 -20.59 -1.36
C ILE A 331 -12.86 -19.35 -0.76
N HIS A 332 -11.92 -19.54 0.18
CA HIS A 332 -11.20 -18.45 0.80
C HIS A 332 -9.80 -18.86 1.26
N ALA A 333 -8.93 -17.87 1.47
CA ALA A 333 -7.69 -18.00 2.22
C ALA A 333 -7.96 -17.49 3.65
N PRO A 334 -8.08 -18.38 4.67
CA PRO A 334 -8.68 -18.02 5.95
C PRO A 334 -7.81 -17.08 6.80
N THR A 335 -6.64 -17.53 7.22
CA THR A 335 -5.69 -16.78 8.07
C THR A 335 -4.36 -17.50 8.17
N ILE A 336 -3.37 -16.90 8.81
CA ILE A 336 -2.05 -17.50 9.05
C ILE A 336 -2.18 -18.84 9.76
N GLY A 337 -1.43 -19.84 9.27
CA GLY A 337 -1.45 -21.18 9.80
C GLY A 337 -2.58 -22.05 9.28
N GLN A 338 -3.41 -21.53 8.38
CA GLN A 338 -4.44 -22.29 7.66
C GLN A 338 -4.15 -22.33 6.16
N ARG A 339 -4.83 -23.24 5.48
CA ARG A 339 -4.72 -23.41 4.03
C ARG A 339 -5.94 -22.82 3.33
N ILE A 340 -5.77 -22.45 2.06
CA ILE A 340 -6.88 -22.13 1.17
C ILE A 340 -7.82 -23.33 1.14
N GLN A 341 -9.10 -23.10 1.41
CA GLN A 341 -10.08 -24.15 1.61
C GLN A 341 -11.51 -23.68 1.25
N TYR A 342 -12.41 -24.65 1.21
CA TYR A 342 -13.83 -24.36 1.20
C TYR A 342 -14.31 -23.97 2.61
N GLY A 343 -15.32 -23.12 2.69
CA GLY A 343 -16.07 -22.78 3.91
C GLY A 343 -17.56 -22.68 3.62
N GLU A 344 -18.35 -22.63 4.68
CA GLU A 344 -19.78 -22.29 4.55
C GLU A 344 -19.92 -20.78 4.26
N TRP A 345 -20.91 -20.42 3.44
CA TRP A 345 -21.10 -19.04 2.99
C TRP A 345 -21.40 -18.04 4.14
N ASP A 346 -21.96 -18.53 5.23
CA ASP A 346 -22.31 -17.78 6.44
C ASP A 346 -21.38 -18.05 7.64
N MET A 347 -20.17 -18.57 7.39
CA MET A 347 -19.19 -18.94 8.42
C MET A 347 -18.79 -17.78 9.35
N MET A 348 -19.03 -16.54 8.97
CA MET A 348 -18.75 -15.32 9.72
C MET A 348 -19.86 -14.28 9.48
N PRO A 349 -20.00 -13.25 10.35
CA PRO A 349 -20.97 -12.17 10.13
C PRO A 349 -20.73 -11.48 8.78
N ILE A 350 -21.73 -11.55 7.89
CA ILE A 350 -21.66 -10.97 6.54
C ILE A 350 -21.85 -9.44 6.63
N THR A 351 -20.99 -8.70 5.96
CA THR A 351 -21.05 -7.24 5.85
C THR A 351 -21.69 -6.80 4.54
N ALA A 352 -21.31 -7.43 3.43
CA ALA A 352 -21.81 -7.12 2.11
C ALA A 352 -21.56 -8.28 1.15
N VAL A 353 -22.32 -8.31 0.06
CA VAL A 353 -22.07 -9.20 -1.09
C VAL A 353 -21.96 -8.36 -2.34
N ARG A 354 -21.01 -8.71 -3.22
CA ARG A 354 -20.77 -8.03 -4.48
C ARG A 354 -20.73 -9.01 -5.64
N ARG A 355 -21.50 -8.72 -6.67
CA ARG A 355 -21.47 -9.44 -7.94
C ARG A 355 -20.57 -8.74 -8.91
N ILE A 356 -19.53 -9.44 -9.33
CA ILE A 356 -18.57 -8.91 -10.30
C ILE A 356 -19.14 -9.08 -11.70
N LEU A 357 -19.30 -7.99 -12.41
CA LEU A 357 -19.84 -7.98 -13.77
C LEU A 357 -18.72 -8.04 -14.81
N PRO A 358 -19.03 -8.54 -16.03
CA PRO A 358 -18.05 -8.60 -17.11
C PRO A 358 -17.45 -7.24 -17.52
N THR A 359 -18.18 -6.15 -17.25
CA THR A 359 -17.79 -4.76 -17.53
C THR A 359 -17.16 -4.06 -16.34
N THR A 360 -16.98 -4.74 -15.21
CA THR A 360 -16.39 -4.15 -14.01
C THR A 360 -14.91 -3.85 -14.28
N GLN A 361 -14.60 -2.57 -14.52
CA GLN A 361 -13.23 -2.05 -14.46
C GLN A 361 -13.04 -1.48 -13.07
N ALA A 362 -11.92 -1.77 -12.43
CA ALA A 362 -11.56 -1.12 -11.19
C ALA A 362 -11.43 0.39 -11.48
N VAL A 363 -12.18 1.21 -10.76
CA VAL A 363 -11.95 2.64 -10.71
C VAL A 363 -10.64 2.83 -9.95
N GLY A 364 -9.60 3.27 -10.66
CA GLY A 364 -8.25 3.50 -10.14
C GLY A 364 -8.18 4.62 -9.11
#